data_9029f4bdbab43c6ab02a06460a5c92f1
#
_entry.id   9029f4bdbab43c6ab02a06460a5c92f1
#
_cell.length_a   1.000
_cell.length_b   1.000
_cell.length_c   1.000
_cell.angle_alpha   90.00
_cell.angle_beta   90.00
_cell.angle_gamma   90.00
#
_symmetry.space_group_name_H-M   'P 1'
#
loop_
_entity.id
_entity.type
_entity.pdbx_description
1 polymer ?
#
loop_
_entity_poly.entity_id
_entity_poly.type
_entity_poly.pdbx_seq_one_letter_code
_entity_poly.pdbx_strand_id
1 'polypeptide(L)'
;MNEADVPKTSFTTKYGSYEYLVMPFGLCNAHATFMSTMNTRLKPYLDKSVIVFIDDIMIYSTTQSQHTSDVKQVFDTLRQHKFYVKLSKCQFGKSQTEFLGHIVGDGGIRVLPTKVLTYALYSCEYDS
;
A
#
# COMPACT_ATOMS: atom_id res chain seq x y z
N MET A 1 4.95 15.94 -1.70
CA MET A 1 6.22 16.23 -2.39
C MET A 1 6.82 17.50 -1.80
N ASN A 2 8.15 17.65 -1.80
CA ASN A 2 8.79 18.88 -1.33
C ASN A 2 8.55 19.99 -2.36
N GLU A 3 8.22 21.21 -1.92
CA GLU A 3 7.99 22.36 -2.81
C GLU A 3 9.17 22.63 -3.75
N ALA A 4 10.40 22.42 -3.28
CA ALA A 4 11.61 22.56 -4.09
C ALA A 4 11.73 21.55 -5.24
N ASP A 5 10.97 20.47 -5.20
CA ASP A 5 10.97 19.42 -6.23
C ASP A 5 9.83 19.56 -7.24
N VAL A 6 8.82 20.37 -6.95
CA VAL A 6 7.68 20.61 -7.84
C VAL A 6 8.12 21.04 -9.23
N PRO A 7 9.03 22.03 -9.41
CA PRO A 7 9.48 22.45 -10.74
C PRO A 7 10.21 21.36 -11.55
N LYS A 8 10.79 20.37 -10.85
CA LYS A 8 11.48 19.24 -11.51
C LYS A 8 10.51 18.28 -12.21
N THR A 9 9.23 18.38 -11.88
CA THR A 9 8.16 17.54 -12.46
C THR A 9 7.46 18.23 -13.62
N SER A 10 7.93 19.38 -14.06
CA SER A 10 7.26 20.16 -15.10
C SER A 10 7.23 19.41 -16.43
N PHE A 11 6.09 19.49 -17.11
CA PHE A 11 5.89 18.96 -18.44
C PHE A 11 5.07 19.94 -19.28
N THR A 12 5.29 19.94 -20.59
CA THR A 12 4.63 20.85 -21.50
C THR A 12 3.69 20.09 -22.43
N THR A 13 2.50 20.62 -22.59
CA THR A 13 1.49 20.15 -23.54
C THR A 13 1.15 21.26 -24.53
N LYS A 14 0.34 20.95 -25.53
CA LYS A 14 -0.20 21.97 -26.45
C LYS A 14 -1.08 23.03 -25.76
N TYR A 15 -1.50 22.78 -24.54
CA TYR A 15 -2.35 23.69 -23.74
C TYR A 15 -1.58 24.51 -22.72
N GLY A 16 -0.29 24.23 -22.50
CA GLY A 16 0.55 24.93 -21.53
C GLY A 16 1.52 24.01 -20.79
N SER A 17 2.23 24.59 -19.85
CA SER A 17 3.16 23.89 -18.95
C SER A 17 2.48 23.63 -17.62
N TYR A 18 2.69 22.45 -17.08
CA TYR A 18 2.11 21.97 -15.83
C TYR A 18 3.17 21.33 -14.95
N GLU A 19 2.93 21.28 -13.67
CA GLU A 19 3.79 20.65 -12.65
C GLU A 19 2.94 19.77 -11.74
N TYR A 20 3.55 18.73 -11.18
CA TYR A 20 2.88 17.89 -10.19
C TYR A 20 3.06 18.47 -8.78
N LEU A 21 1.97 18.61 -8.04
CA LEU A 21 1.98 18.96 -6.61
C LEU A 21 2.14 17.74 -5.71
N VAL A 22 1.85 16.56 -6.25
CA VAL A 22 2.02 15.27 -5.59
C VAL A 22 3.05 14.45 -6.33
N MET A 23 3.61 13.44 -5.69
CA MET A 23 4.63 12.58 -6.28
C MET A 23 4.03 11.68 -7.37
N PRO A 24 4.35 11.89 -8.65
CA PRO A 24 3.84 11.03 -9.72
C PRO A 24 4.58 9.70 -9.76
N PHE A 25 3.94 8.69 -10.33
CA PHE A 25 4.60 7.43 -10.67
C PHE A 25 5.75 7.66 -11.66
N GLY A 26 6.79 6.85 -11.54
CA GLY A 26 7.94 6.90 -12.45
C GLY A 26 9.12 7.74 -11.95
N LEU A 27 8.99 8.45 -10.84
CA LEU A 27 10.15 9.02 -10.16
C LEU A 27 10.98 7.92 -9.50
N CYS A 28 12.31 7.97 -9.64
CA CYS A 28 13.22 6.93 -9.17
C CYS A 28 13.04 6.53 -7.69
N ASN A 29 12.69 7.50 -6.84
CA ASN A 29 12.56 7.29 -5.39
C ASN A 29 11.10 7.16 -4.91
N ALA A 30 10.13 7.12 -5.81
CA ALA A 30 8.71 7.12 -5.43
C ALA A 30 8.35 5.95 -4.53
N HIS A 31 8.71 4.73 -4.90
CA HIS A 31 8.45 3.53 -4.10
C HIS A 31 9.16 3.55 -2.75
N ALA A 32 10.43 3.95 -2.71
CA ALA A 32 11.20 4.03 -1.46
C ALA A 32 10.60 5.07 -0.50
N THR A 33 10.20 6.22 -1.01
CA THR A 33 9.55 7.27 -0.23
C THR A 33 8.19 6.81 0.30
N PHE A 34 7.41 6.13 -0.54
CA PHE A 34 6.12 5.56 -0.14
C PHE A 34 6.29 4.52 0.97
N MET A 35 7.16 3.53 0.80
CA MET A 35 7.45 2.51 1.82
C MET A 35 7.92 3.13 3.14
N SER A 36 8.84 4.09 3.08
CA SER A 36 9.33 4.78 4.27
C SER A 36 8.20 5.50 5.00
N THR A 37 7.33 6.18 4.26
CA THR A 37 6.17 6.87 4.81
C THR A 37 5.20 5.88 5.45
N MET A 38 4.84 4.80 4.76
CA MET A 38 3.95 3.76 5.29
C MET A 38 4.52 3.10 6.54
N ASN A 39 5.78 2.72 6.50
CA ASN A 39 6.46 2.13 7.66
C ASN A 39 6.47 3.09 8.86
N THR A 40 6.68 4.37 8.63
CA THR A 40 6.64 5.38 9.70
C THR A 40 5.24 5.53 10.28
N ARG A 41 4.21 5.60 9.43
CA ARG A 41 2.81 5.84 9.87
C ARG A 41 2.17 4.60 10.49
N LEU A 42 2.50 3.42 10.00
CA LEU A 42 2.00 2.15 10.51
C LEU A 42 2.92 1.49 11.55
N LYS A 43 4.00 2.18 11.94
CA LYS A 43 4.98 1.67 12.91
C LYS A 43 4.39 1.04 14.17
N PRO A 44 3.32 1.57 14.80
CA PRO A 44 2.72 0.94 15.98
C PRO A 44 2.16 -0.46 15.74
N TYR A 45 1.84 -0.80 14.49
CA TYR A 45 1.18 -2.05 14.08
C TYR A 45 2.11 -3.00 13.35
N LEU A 46 3.29 -2.52 12.88
CA LEU A 46 4.26 -3.36 12.18
C LEU A 46 4.73 -4.50 13.07
N ASP A 47 4.90 -5.67 12.46
CA ASP A 47 5.33 -6.92 13.10
C ASP A 47 4.37 -7.46 14.20
N LYS A 48 3.24 -6.80 14.40
CA LYS A 48 2.18 -7.25 15.31
C LYS A 48 0.96 -7.75 14.55
N SER A 49 0.44 -6.93 13.66
CA SER A 49 -0.75 -7.21 12.86
C SER A 49 -0.66 -6.72 11.42
N VAL A 50 0.44 -6.05 11.05
CA VAL A 50 0.60 -5.40 9.74
C VAL A 50 1.97 -5.68 9.16
N ILE A 51 1.99 -6.04 7.89
CA ILE A 51 3.20 -6.09 7.05
C ILE A 51 2.97 -5.17 5.84
N VAL A 52 3.96 -4.33 5.56
CA VAL A 52 3.96 -3.43 4.40
C VAL A 52 5.09 -3.82 3.47
N PHE A 53 4.79 -3.99 2.21
CA PHE A 53 5.79 -4.24 1.18
C PHE A 53 5.41 -3.52 -0.12
N ILE A 54 6.26 -2.58 -0.52
CA ILE A 54 6.02 -1.69 -1.66
C ILE A 54 4.65 -1.01 -1.52
N ASP A 55 3.68 -1.40 -2.34
CA ASP A 55 2.32 -0.82 -2.36
C ASP A 55 1.29 -1.69 -1.61
N ASP A 56 1.71 -2.85 -1.11
CA ASP A 56 0.83 -3.84 -0.50
C ASP A 56 0.85 -3.74 1.02
N ILE A 57 -0.32 -3.74 1.64
CA ILE A 57 -0.49 -3.80 3.10
C ILE A 57 -1.23 -5.08 3.42
N MET A 58 -0.62 -5.97 4.17
CA MET A 58 -1.26 -7.17 4.71
C MET A 58 -1.56 -6.98 6.18
N ILE A 59 -2.82 -7.19 6.56
CA ILE A 59 -3.29 -7.17 7.94
C ILE A 59 -3.64 -8.60 8.32
N TYR A 60 -3.07 -9.08 9.42
CA TYR A 60 -3.30 -10.44 9.92
C TYR A 60 -3.63 -10.43 11.40
N SER A 61 -4.46 -11.34 11.83
CA SER A 61 -4.91 -11.44 13.22
C SER A 61 -5.28 -12.88 13.56
N THR A 62 -5.25 -13.23 14.83
CA THR A 62 -5.55 -14.59 15.28
C THR A 62 -7.03 -14.88 15.40
N THR A 63 -7.87 -13.88 15.61
CA THR A 63 -9.33 -14.01 15.73
C THR A 63 -10.05 -13.00 14.84
N GLN A 64 -11.29 -13.33 14.46
CA GLN A 64 -12.12 -12.45 13.64
C GLN A 64 -12.42 -11.12 14.32
N SER A 65 -12.68 -11.11 15.62
CA SER A 65 -12.93 -9.86 16.36
C SER A 65 -11.69 -8.97 16.42
N GLN A 66 -10.52 -9.57 16.65
CA GLN A 66 -9.26 -8.86 16.63
C GLN A 66 -8.97 -8.31 15.24
N HIS A 67 -9.23 -9.10 14.19
CA HIS A 67 -9.03 -8.68 12.80
C HIS A 67 -9.87 -7.45 12.46
N THR A 68 -11.13 -7.41 12.84
CA THR A 68 -11.99 -6.23 12.64
C THR A 68 -11.42 -4.99 13.32
N SER A 69 -10.90 -5.12 14.53
CA SER A 69 -10.27 -4.03 15.26
C SER A 69 -8.97 -3.56 14.59
N ASP A 70 -8.13 -4.51 14.19
CA ASP A 70 -6.84 -4.20 13.53
C ASP A 70 -7.05 -3.50 12.19
N VAL A 71 -7.98 -3.99 11.37
CA VAL A 71 -8.35 -3.35 10.09
C VAL A 71 -8.84 -1.93 10.32
N LYS A 72 -9.73 -1.72 11.30
CA LYS A 72 -10.22 -0.38 11.63
C LYS A 72 -9.09 0.56 12.01
N GLN A 73 -8.18 0.14 12.88
CA GLN A 73 -7.05 0.96 13.31
C GLN A 73 -6.14 1.35 12.14
N VAL A 74 -5.85 0.42 11.24
CA VAL A 74 -5.05 0.68 10.05
C VAL A 74 -5.76 1.68 9.14
N PHE A 75 -7.04 1.47 8.86
CA PHE A 75 -7.80 2.39 8.00
C PHE A 75 -7.95 3.79 8.61
N ASP A 76 -8.16 3.90 9.92
CA ASP A 76 -8.22 5.18 10.61
C ASP A 76 -6.88 5.92 10.50
N THR A 77 -5.77 5.21 10.64
CA THR A 77 -4.41 5.78 10.47
C THR A 77 -4.18 6.25 9.03
N LEU A 78 -4.53 5.43 8.03
CA LEU A 78 -4.42 5.81 6.63
C LEU A 78 -5.26 7.05 6.32
N ARG A 79 -6.51 7.09 6.78
CA ARG A 79 -7.42 8.23 6.62
C ARG A 79 -6.86 9.51 7.25
N GLN A 80 -6.33 9.42 8.47
CA GLN A 80 -5.74 10.55 9.18
C GLN A 80 -4.58 11.17 8.40
N HIS A 81 -3.82 10.35 7.70
CA HIS A 81 -2.68 10.79 6.88
C HIS A 81 -3.02 11.00 5.40
N LYS A 82 -4.33 11.02 5.06
CA LYS A 82 -4.83 11.27 3.69
C LYS A 82 -4.36 10.24 2.66
N PHE A 83 -4.21 8.99 3.08
CA PHE A 83 -4.01 7.88 2.16
C PHE A 83 -5.36 7.26 1.80
N TYR A 84 -5.55 6.98 0.54
CA TYR A 84 -6.77 6.39 0.01
C TYR A 84 -6.52 4.95 -0.41
N VAL A 85 -7.51 4.10 -0.14
CA VAL A 85 -7.44 2.67 -0.44
C VAL A 85 -8.48 2.34 -1.50
N LYS A 86 -8.06 1.65 -2.55
CA LYS A 86 -8.98 1.19 -3.60
C LYS A 86 -9.69 -0.07 -3.14
N LEU A 87 -10.93 0.07 -2.67
CA LEU A 87 -11.71 -1.04 -2.10
C LEU A 87 -11.89 -2.22 -3.06
N SER A 88 -11.97 -1.97 -4.37
CA SER A 88 -12.07 -3.03 -5.38
C SER A 88 -10.84 -3.94 -5.46
N LYS A 89 -9.70 -3.50 -4.90
CA LYS A 89 -8.46 -4.29 -4.82
C LYS A 89 -8.24 -4.88 -3.42
N CYS A 90 -9.13 -4.61 -2.46
CA CYS A 90 -9.01 -5.13 -1.11
C CYS A 90 -9.71 -6.49 -0.97
N GLN A 91 -9.11 -7.35 -0.15
CA GLN A 91 -9.73 -8.61 0.29
C GLN A 91 -9.86 -8.56 1.81
N PHE A 92 -11.07 -8.83 2.30
CA PHE A 92 -11.38 -8.78 3.73
C PHE A 92 -11.82 -10.13 4.26
N GLY A 93 -11.47 -10.42 5.50
CA GLY A 93 -11.96 -11.59 6.24
C GLY A 93 -11.61 -12.93 5.61
N LYS A 94 -10.50 -13.03 4.90
CA LYS A 94 -10.04 -14.27 4.28
C LYS A 94 -9.17 -15.06 5.26
N SER A 95 -9.41 -16.37 5.35
CA SER A 95 -8.54 -17.29 6.09
C SER A 95 -7.19 -17.51 5.40
N GLN A 96 -7.15 -17.28 4.10
CA GLN A 96 -5.94 -17.36 3.26
C GLN A 96 -5.96 -16.24 2.23
N THR A 97 -4.80 -15.67 1.96
CA THR A 97 -4.62 -14.67 0.91
C THR A 97 -3.28 -14.86 0.22
N GLU A 98 -3.20 -14.43 -1.01
CA GLU A 98 -1.95 -14.35 -1.73
C GLU A 98 -1.21 -13.06 -1.34
N PHE A 99 0.06 -13.18 -1.00
CA PHE A 99 0.92 -12.05 -0.67
C PHE A 99 2.35 -12.32 -1.15
N LEU A 100 2.87 -11.46 -2.00
CA LEU A 100 4.23 -11.55 -2.57
C LEU A 100 4.51 -12.92 -3.26
N GLY A 101 3.53 -13.49 -3.96
CA GLY A 101 3.67 -14.78 -4.62
C GLY A 101 3.60 -15.99 -3.69
N HIS A 102 3.17 -15.79 -2.44
CA HIS A 102 2.95 -16.84 -1.45
C HIS A 102 1.50 -16.86 -0.99
N ILE A 103 1.01 -18.05 -0.63
CA ILE A 103 -0.27 -18.17 0.08
C ILE A 103 0.02 -18.08 1.57
N VAL A 104 -0.57 -17.10 2.23
CA VAL A 104 -0.47 -16.87 3.67
C VAL A 104 -1.82 -17.13 4.32
N GLY A 105 -1.86 -17.91 5.39
CA GLY A 105 -3.08 -18.23 6.10
C GLY A 105 -2.87 -19.15 7.31
N ASP A 106 -3.94 -19.80 7.79
CA ASP A 106 -3.95 -20.62 9.00
C ASP A 106 -2.94 -21.77 9.00
N GLY A 107 -2.51 -22.24 7.83
CA GLY A 107 -1.50 -23.29 7.67
C GLY A 107 -0.06 -22.78 7.54
N GLY A 108 0.18 -21.48 7.75
CA GLY A 108 1.47 -20.84 7.56
C GLY A 108 1.67 -20.29 6.14
N ILE A 109 2.91 -20.19 5.71
CA ILE A 109 3.26 -19.65 4.39
C ILE A 109 3.51 -20.80 3.42
N ARG A 110 2.85 -20.79 2.26
CA ARG A 110 3.03 -21.77 1.20
C ARG A 110 3.45 -21.07 -0.10
N VAL A 111 4.31 -21.70 -0.86
CA VAL A 111 4.66 -21.23 -2.21
C VAL A 111 3.52 -21.58 -3.15
N LEU A 112 3.11 -20.63 -4.00
CA LEU A 112 2.14 -20.90 -5.06
C LEU A 112 2.65 -22.03 -5.97
N PRO A 113 1.80 -23.03 -6.31
CA PRO A 113 2.18 -24.14 -7.20
C PRO A 113 2.56 -23.67 -8.60
N THR A 114 2.05 -22.54 -9.03
CA THR A 114 2.36 -21.88 -10.29
C THR A 114 3.06 -20.57 -10.02
N LYS A 115 4.36 -20.53 -10.22
CA LYS A 115 5.13 -19.30 -10.37
C LYS A 115 4.77 -18.63 -11.69
N VAL A 116 3.53 -18.35 -11.93
CA VAL A 116 3.06 -17.51 -13.02
C VAL A 116 2.78 -16.14 -12.43
N LEU A 117 3.63 -15.20 -12.76
CA LEU A 117 3.50 -13.75 -12.79
C LEU A 117 2.07 -13.22 -12.62
N THR A 118 1.50 -13.35 -11.46
CA THR A 118 0.28 -12.63 -11.11
C THR A 118 0.62 -11.77 -9.92
N TYR A 119 1.10 -10.58 -10.21
CA TYR A 119 1.18 -9.52 -9.22
C TYR A 119 -0.25 -9.13 -8.87
N ALA A 120 -0.75 -9.56 -7.73
CA ALA A 120 -1.91 -8.95 -7.13
C ALA A 120 -1.48 -7.56 -6.64
N LEU A 121 -1.63 -6.58 -7.50
CA LEU A 121 -1.31 -5.19 -7.19
C LEU A 121 -2.41 -4.63 -6.29
N TYR A 122 -2.18 -4.62 -5.00
CA TYR A 122 -2.91 -3.77 -4.06
C TYR A 122 -2.26 -2.39 -4.11
N SER A 123 -2.53 -1.63 -5.15
CA SER A 123 -2.03 -0.27 -5.22
C SER A 123 -2.87 0.64 -4.34
N CYS A 124 -2.24 1.28 -3.36
CA CYS A 124 -2.75 2.53 -2.86
C CYS A 124 -2.57 3.56 -3.99
N GLU A 125 -3.60 3.79 -4.79
CA GLU A 125 -3.59 4.90 -5.73
C GLU A 125 -3.81 6.19 -4.93
N TYR A 126 -2.90 7.12 -5.09
CA TYR A 126 -3.11 8.49 -4.66
C TYR A 126 -4.14 9.11 -5.61
N ASP A 127 -5.38 9.23 -5.15
CA ASP A 127 -6.30 10.18 -5.75
C ASP A 127 -6.06 11.54 -5.10
N SER A 128 -5.63 12.45 -5.94
CA SER A 128 -5.47 13.88 -5.66
C SER A 128 -6.83 14.56 -5.52
#